data_4e2fbb408488adeca245c5e1b380c49e
#
_entry.id   4e2fbb408488adeca245c5e1b380c49e
#
_cell.length_a   1.000
_cell.length_b   1.000
_cell.length_c   1.000
_cell.angle_alpha   90.00
_cell.angle_beta   90.00
_cell.angle_gamma   90.00
#
_symmetry.space_group_name_H-M   'P 1'
#
loop_
_entity.id
_entity.type
_entity.pdbx_description
1 polymer ?
#
loop_
_entity_poly.entity_id
_entity_poly.type
_entity_poly.pdbx_seq_one_letter_code
_entity_poly.pdbx_strand_id
1 'polypeptide(L)'
;ATSELFNKHKDENWIKIAERATYFPWVFLTAGISLGAAWSYEVLGWGGYWAWDPVENVSFIPWLLATAFLHSSKTQIKEQTLINWNYVLACLMFLSVIFGTFITRSGVLISVHAFSNGNIGTYLLIGLFIFSFLFIFIGIRNIEYFKTSNKVENLLGRSGFFVANNIVLSASALIVLIGTIYPIFYESFFSRQLTIGRSFYDILIGPLLLILVYLMIFSTKISRVNLDLKTWLIGYQNELNVSLLISIILTFYFRASYKFVLTIFGSVLLVIIIGKNIVKRYKKTKLQGSYWTGQISHLGIGIFTIGLILNVTQSFSNELIISTGDIVNFGDKEFIILPPYEEIKEEKNVINLPIEFEDQEKNATLNIFKNSSQQAISSPAVFRSIESDTYVTIKVIDDDKFKLIFRENYGIFILWLGLGISSASFLTRMRK
;
A
#
# COMPACT_ATOMS: atom_id res chain seq x y z
N ALA A 1 -6.68 -25.78 -1.35
CA ALA A 1 -7.48 -25.65 -2.59
C ALA A 1 -7.11 -26.76 -3.58
N THR A 2 -5.87 -26.84 -4.05
CA THR A 2 -5.46 -27.82 -5.09
C THR A 2 -5.66 -29.28 -4.67
N SER A 3 -5.36 -29.66 -3.41
CA SER A 3 -5.53 -31.03 -2.93
C SER A 3 -7.00 -31.49 -2.92
N GLU A 4 -7.92 -30.60 -2.60
CA GLU A 4 -9.37 -30.85 -2.61
C GLU A 4 -9.90 -31.08 -4.03
N LEU A 5 -9.34 -30.40 -5.02
CA LEU A 5 -9.70 -30.55 -6.42
C LEU A 5 -9.21 -31.87 -7.02
N PHE A 6 -8.28 -32.57 -6.37
CA PHE A 6 -7.89 -33.94 -6.74
C PHE A 6 -8.82 -35.01 -6.18
N ASN A 7 -9.58 -34.71 -5.11
CA ASN A 7 -10.50 -35.64 -4.49
C ASN A 7 -11.83 -35.74 -5.28
N LYS A 8 -12.37 -36.95 -5.43
CA LYS A 8 -13.67 -37.16 -6.07
C LYS A 8 -14.84 -36.55 -5.31
N HIS A 9 -14.71 -36.40 -3.99
CA HIS A 9 -15.66 -35.69 -3.13
C HIS A 9 -15.18 -34.24 -2.96
N LYS A 10 -15.81 -33.36 -3.71
CA LYS A 10 -15.54 -31.92 -3.67
C LYS A 10 -16.12 -31.33 -2.39
N ASP A 11 -15.29 -31.28 -1.34
CA ASP A 11 -15.68 -30.68 -0.08
C ASP A 11 -15.60 -29.17 -0.18
N GLU A 12 -16.71 -28.48 0.11
CA GLU A 12 -16.80 -27.02 0.12
C GLU A 12 -15.99 -26.38 1.27
N ASN A 13 -15.37 -27.19 2.12
CA ASN A 13 -14.60 -26.70 3.25
C ASN A 13 -13.27 -26.05 2.85
N TRP A 14 -12.75 -26.33 1.65
CA TRP A 14 -11.48 -25.75 1.20
C TRP A 14 -11.45 -24.23 1.28
N ILE A 15 -12.57 -23.56 0.91
CA ILE A 15 -12.62 -22.10 0.93
C ILE A 15 -12.57 -21.53 2.36
N LYS A 16 -13.19 -22.22 3.33
CA LYS A 16 -13.12 -21.84 4.75
C LYS A 16 -11.71 -22.00 5.32
N ILE A 17 -11.04 -23.10 4.94
CA ILE A 17 -9.64 -23.36 5.32
C ILE A 17 -8.73 -22.31 4.67
N ALA A 18 -8.90 -22.07 3.37
CA ALA A 18 -8.11 -21.09 2.63
C ALA A 18 -8.33 -19.66 3.16
N GLU A 19 -9.56 -19.25 3.48
CA GLU A 19 -9.86 -17.97 4.11
C GLU A 19 -9.11 -17.81 5.43
N ARG A 20 -9.17 -18.82 6.31
CA ARG A 20 -8.45 -18.78 7.60
C ARG A 20 -6.94 -18.73 7.41
N ALA A 21 -6.42 -19.55 6.50
CA ALA A 21 -4.99 -19.60 6.20
C ALA A 21 -4.48 -18.28 5.59
N THR A 22 -5.26 -17.61 4.75
CA THR A 22 -4.89 -16.33 4.13
C THR A 22 -4.85 -15.18 5.14
N TYR A 23 -5.63 -15.25 6.20
CA TYR A 23 -5.66 -14.19 7.21
C TYR A 23 -4.31 -13.90 7.84
N PHE A 24 -3.60 -14.94 8.22
CA PHE A 24 -2.31 -14.83 8.88
C PHE A 24 -1.25 -14.15 7.97
N PRO A 25 -0.97 -14.66 6.75
CA PRO A 25 -0.08 -13.98 5.81
C PRO A 25 -0.51 -12.55 5.48
N TRP A 26 -1.80 -12.29 5.33
CA TRP A 26 -2.31 -10.95 5.04
C TRP A 26 -1.94 -9.94 6.12
N VAL A 27 -2.06 -10.32 7.39
CA VAL A 27 -1.68 -9.47 8.52
C VAL A 27 -0.19 -9.18 8.53
N PHE A 28 0.64 -10.22 8.40
CA PHE A 28 2.09 -10.05 8.40
C PHE A 28 2.57 -9.27 7.18
N LEU A 29 1.92 -9.45 6.04
CA LEU A 29 2.22 -8.70 4.84
C LEU A 29 1.81 -7.22 5.00
N THR A 30 0.64 -6.95 5.61
CA THR A 30 0.22 -5.57 5.93
C THR A 30 1.22 -4.89 6.85
N ALA A 31 1.62 -5.56 7.94
CA ALA A 31 2.60 -5.03 8.88
C ALA A 31 3.98 -4.87 8.21
N GLY A 32 4.42 -5.86 7.43
CA GLY A 32 5.71 -5.84 6.73
C GLY A 32 5.81 -4.72 5.70
N ILE A 33 4.77 -4.51 4.89
CA ILE A 33 4.69 -3.40 3.93
C ILE A 33 4.72 -2.05 4.68
N SER A 34 3.93 -1.92 5.75
CA SER A 34 3.86 -0.68 6.53
C SER A 34 5.19 -0.34 7.20
N LEU A 35 5.84 -1.33 7.82
CA LEU A 35 7.14 -1.15 8.47
C LEU A 35 8.26 -0.93 7.45
N GLY A 36 8.23 -1.65 6.32
CA GLY A 36 9.16 -1.47 5.22
C GLY A 36 9.07 -0.07 4.60
N ALA A 37 7.86 0.44 4.39
CA ALA A 37 7.63 1.80 3.92
C ALA A 37 8.11 2.85 4.93
N ALA A 38 7.88 2.64 6.23
CA ALA A 38 8.40 3.53 7.28
C ALA A 38 9.92 3.50 7.34
N TRP A 39 10.52 2.32 7.22
CA TRP A 39 11.98 2.18 7.17
C TRP A 39 12.58 2.86 5.94
N SER A 40 12.02 2.67 4.75
CA SER A 40 12.52 3.30 3.53
C SER A 40 12.39 4.83 3.59
N TYR A 41 11.34 5.34 4.22
CA TYR A 41 11.15 6.76 4.47
C TYR A 41 12.26 7.36 5.33
N GLU A 42 12.77 6.63 6.31
CA GLU A 42 13.83 7.11 7.23
C GLU A 42 15.24 6.89 6.70
N VAL A 43 15.46 5.87 5.87
CA VAL A 43 16.80 5.44 5.48
C VAL A 43 17.15 5.79 4.05
N LEU A 44 16.15 5.83 3.16
CA LEU A 44 16.36 6.10 1.74
C LEU A 44 15.91 7.52 1.39
N GLY A 45 16.78 8.24 0.69
CA GLY A 45 16.55 9.64 0.30
C GLY A 45 15.49 9.85 -0.79
N TRP A 46 14.43 9.03 -0.82
CA TRP A 46 13.39 9.10 -1.85
C TRP A 46 12.40 10.25 -1.66
N GLY A 47 12.34 10.82 -0.46
CA GLY A 47 11.53 11.98 -0.15
C GLY A 47 10.04 11.71 0.08
N GLY A 48 9.60 10.46 0.16
CA GLY A 48 8.21 10.11 0.37
C GLY A 48 8.01 8.74 1.02
N TYR A 49 6.79 8.49 1.50
CA TYR A 49 6.39 7.25 2.18
C TYR A 49 6.37 6.02 1.27
N TRP A 50 6.35 6.18 -0.05
CA TRP A 50 6.29 5.12 -1.06
C TRP A 50 6.90 5.61 -2.38
N ALA A 51 7.83 4.85 -2.93
CA ALA A 51 8.57 5.22 -4.13
C ALA A 51 8.14 4.48 -5.39
N TRP A 52 7.25 3.48 -5.29
CA TRP A 52 6.94 2.54 -6.36
C TRP A 52 8.17 1.77 -6.84
N ASP A 53 9.12 1.52 -5.94
CA ASP A 53 10.27 0.66 -6.22
C ASP A 53 9.80 -0.75 -6.60
N PRO A 54 10.49 -1.47 -7.52
CA PRO A 54 10.10 -2.82 -7.92
C PRO A 54 9.87 -3.80 -6.75
N VAL A 55 10.65 -3.70 -5.66
CA VAL A 55 10.49 -4.57 -4.50
C VAL A 55 9.28 -4.18 -3.65
N GLU A 56 9.01 -2.87 -3.50
CA GLU A 56 7.76 -2.39 -2.90
C GLU A 56 6.55 -2.90 -3.70
N ASN A 57 6.58 -2.76 -5.01
CA ASN A 57 5.52 -3.17 -5.91
C ASN A 57 5.19 -4.66 -5.82
N VAL A 58 6.22 -5.53 -5.85
CA VAL A 58 6.00 -6.98 -5.80
C VAL A 58 5.56 -7.47 -4.41
N SER A 59 5.76 -6.69 -3.37
CA SER A 59 5.17 -6.96 -2.05
C SER A 59 3.70 -6.55 -1.98
N PHE A 60 3.31 -5.51 -2.71
CA PHE A 60 1.96 -4.97 -2.74
C PHE A 60 0.99 -5.82 -3.58
N ILE A 61 1.47 -6.45 -4.67
CA ILE A 61 0.64 -7.33 -5.52
C ILE A 61 -0.03 -8.47 -4.72
N PRO A 62 0.68 -9.32 -3.97
CA PRO A 62 0.04 -10.38 -3.18
C PRO A 62 -0.90 -9.83 -2.10
N TRP A 63 -0.64 -8.64 -1.55
CA TRP A 63 -1.52 -7.99 -0.60
C TRP A 63 -2.87 -7.62 -1.23
N LEU A 64 -2.87 -7.04 -2.44
CA LEU A 64 -4.08 -6.70 -3.20
C LEU A 64 -4.90 -7.95 -3.53
N LEU A 65 -4.23 -9.00 -4.03
CA LEU A 65 -4.88 -10.27 -4.37
C LEU A 65 -5.45 -10.98 -3.14
N ALA A 66 -4.71 -10.98 -2.02
CA ALA A 66 -5.18 -11.56 -0.76
C ALA A 66 -6.38 -10.78 -0.20
N THR A 67 -6.36 -9.45 -0.31
CA THR A 67 -7.49 -8.61 0.07
C THR A 67 -8.73 -8.92 -0.77
N ALA A 68 -8.59 -9.04 -2.09
CA ALA A 68 -9.66 -9.47 -2.97
C ALA A 68 -10.21 -10.85 -2.59
N PHE A 69 -9.33 -11.83 -2.34
CA PHE A 69 -9.69 -13.17 -1.93
C PHE A 69 -10.46 -13.19 -0.59
N LEU A 70 -10.00 -12.45 0.42
CA LEU A 70 -10.67 -12.37 1.73
C LEU A 70 -12.10 -11.78 1.64
N HIS A 71 -12.38 -10.96 0.64
CA HIS A 71 -13.72 -10.43 0.40
C HIS A 71 -14.59 -11.44 -0.36
N SER A 72 -14.10 -12.01 -1.47
CA SER A 72 -14.85 -12.92 -2.30
C SER A 72 -15.07 -14.30 -1.68
N SER A 73 -14.14 -14.78 -0.84
CA SER A 73 -14.34 -16.03 -0.10
C SER A 73 -15.62 -16.03 0.74
N LYS A 74 -16.01 -14.86 1.28
CA LYS A 74 -17.25 -14.72 2.07
C LYS A 74 -18.52 -14.92 1.25
N THR A 75 -18.51 -14.54 -0.03
CA THR A 75 -19.66 -14.77 -0.93
C THR A 75 -19.73 -16.24 -1.33
N GLN A 76 -18.58 -16.86 -1.62
CA GLN A 76 -18.56 -18.30 -1.89
C GLN A 76 -19.06 -19.12 -0.69
N ILE A 77 -18.61 -18.82 0.52
CA ILE A 77 -19.04 -19.55 1.74
C ILE A 77 -20.54 -19.41 1.97
N LYS A 78 -21.17 -18.31 1.60
CA LYS A 78 -22.58 -18.02 1.90
C LYS A 78 -23.54 -18.33 0.75
N GLU A 79 -23.09 -18.10 -0.49
CA GLU A 79 -23.96 -18.04 -1.67
C GLU A 79 -23.48 -18.98 -2.79
N GLN A 80 -22.34 -19.64 -2.58
CA GLN A 80 -21.72 -20.54 -3.59
C GLN A 80 -21.45 -19.80 -4.92
N THR A 81 -21.12 -18.50 -4.85
CA THR A 81 -20.76 -17.68 -6.00
C THR A 81 -19.25 -17.51 -6.08
N LEU A 82 -18.70 -17.09 -7.22
CA LEU A 82 -17.30 -16.75 -7.42
C LEU A 82 -16.29 -17.90 -7.18
N ILE A 83 -16.70 -19.15 -7.35
CA ILE A 83 -15.84 -20.32 -7.12
C ILE A 83 -14.58 -20.26 -8.00
N ASN A 84 -14.74 -19.99 -9.31
CA ASN A 84 -13.64 -19.84 -10.26
C ASN A 84 -12.71 -18.71 -9.88
N TRP A 85 -13.31 -17.57 -9.53
CA TRP A 85 -12.57 -16.36 -9.18
C TRP A 85 -11.69 -16.59 -7.95
N ASN A 86 -12.24 -17.23 -6.93
CA ASN A 86 -11.50 -17.56 -5.71
C ASN A 86 -10.36 -18.55 -5.97
N TYR A 87 -10.57 -19.51 -6.86
CA TYR A 87 -9.49 -20.41 -7.29
C TYR A 87 -8.35 -19.63 -7.95
N VAL A 88 -8.67 -18.77 -8.93
CA VAL A 88 -7.70 -17.96 -9.65
C VAL A 88 -6.95 -17.03 -8.68
N LEU A 89 -7.65 -16.33 -7.78
CA LEU A 89 -7.03 -15.46 -6.77
C LEU A 89 -6.08 -16.25 -5.86
N ALA A 90 -6.48 -17.45 -5.41
CA ALA A 90 -5.63 -18.29 -4.56
C ALA A 90 -4.33 -18.70 -5.28
N CYS A 91 -4.42 -19.05 -6.56
CA CYS A 91 -3.26 -19.37 -7.39
C CYS A 91 -2.37 -18.13 -7.61
N LEU A 92 -2.97 -17.00 -7.96
CA LEU A 92 -2.23 -15.77 -8.22
C LEU A 92 -1.54 -15.21 -6.96
N MET A 93 -2.16 -15.33 -5.77
CA MET A 93 -1.50 -14.98 -4.51
C MET A 93 -0.20 -15.77 -4.32
N PHE A 94 -0.25 -17.08 -4.52
CA PHE A 94 0.93 -17.94 -4.38
C PHE A 94 2.02 -17.61 -5.44
N LEU A 95 1.60 -17.48 -6.69
CA LEU A 95 2.52 -17.14 -7.79
C LEU A 95 3.14 -15.77 -7.61
N SER A 96 2.40 -14.79 -7.12
CA SER A 96 2.92 -13.44 -6.89
C SER A 96 3.99 -13.38 -5.78
N VAL A 97 3.91 -14.25 -4.78
CA VAL A 97 4.97 -14.36 -3.74
C VAL A 97 6.26 -14.95 -4.34
N ILE A 98 6.14 -16.00 -5.16
CA ILE A 98 7.32 -16.58 -5.87
C ILE A 98 7.90 -15.52 -6.82
N PHE A 99 7.05 -14.83 -7.57
CA PHE A 99 7.46 -13.75 -8.46
C PHE A 99 8.17 -12.63 -7.71
N GLY A 100 7.64 -12.20 -6.56
CA GLY A 100 8.28 -11.19 -5.71
C GLY A 100 9.66 -11.63 -5.23
N THR A 101 9.79 -12.89 -4.81
CA THR A 101 11.08 -13.47 -4.42
C THR A 101 12.04 -13.56 -5.62
N PHE A 102 11.54 -13.88 -6.81
CA PHE A 102 12.33 -13.86 -8.05
C PHE A 102 12.88 -12.46 -8.32
N ILE A 103 12.04 -11.41 -8.29
CA ILE A 103 12.47 -10.02 -8.53
C ILE A 103 13.55 -9.60 -7.53
N THR A 104 13.40 -9.93 -6.25
CA THR A 104 14.36 -9.55 -5.20
C THR A 104 15.68 -10.31 -5.26
N ARG A 105 15.72 -11.51 -5.84
CA ARG A 105 16.88 -12.42 -5.83
C ARG A 105 17.53 -12.67 -7.18
N SER A 106 16.94 -12.22 -8.28
CA SER A 106 17.44 -12.46 -9.63
C SER A 106 18.42 -11.40 -10.12
N GLY A 107 18.37 -10.20 -9.57
CA GLY A 107 19.13 -9.05 -10.09
C GLY A 107 18.65 -8.54 -11.46
N VAL A 108 17.47 -8.98 -11.93
CA VAL A 108 16.89 -8.57 -13.21
C VAL A 108 16.45 -7.11 -13.19
N LEU A 109 16.09 -6.58 -12.03
CA LEU A 109 15.72 -5.17 -11.86
C LEU A 109 16.69 -4.48 -10.90
N ILE A 110 17.01 -3.24 -11.20
CA ILE A 110 17.81 -2.38 -10.33
C ILE A 110 16.90 -1.87 -9.20
N SER A 111 17.20 -2.30 -7.98
CA SER A 111 16.56 -1.83 -6.76
C SER A 111 17.56 -1.87 -5.62
N VAL A 112 17.45 -0.90 -4.70
CA VAL A 112 18.25 -0.89 -3.46
C VAL A 112 17.91 -2.05 -2.52
N HIS A 113 16.79 -2.71 -2.75
CA HIS A 113 16.32 -3.90 -2.02
C HIS A 113 16.62 -5.23 -2.76
N ALA A 114 17.23 -5.18 -3.95
CA ALA A 114 17.55 -6.38 -4.69
C ALA A 114 18.90 -6.96 -4.25
N PHE A 115 18.91 -8.24 -3.95
CA PHE A 115 20.11 -8.98 -3.55
C PHE A 115 20.33 -10.11 -4.55
N SER A 116 21.21 -9.88 -5.53
CA SER A 116 21.55 -10.87 -6.54
C SER A 116 22.76 -11.70 -6.08
N ASN A 117 22.53 -12.96 -5.68
CA ASN A 117 23.61 -13.89 -5.38
C ASN A 117 23.30 -15.25 -6.03
N GLY A 118 24.06 -15.60 -7.07
CA GLY A 118 24.05 -16.93 -7.68
C GLY A 118 22.78 -17.27 -8.48
N ASN A 119 22.52 -18.57 -8.67
CA ASN A 119 21.49 -19.11 -9.56
C ASN A 119 20.09 -19.18 -8.95
N ILE A 120 19.84 -18.56 -7.78
CA ILE A 120 18.55 -18.63 -7.06
C ILE A 120 17.42 -18.09 -7.94
N GLY A 121 17.66 -16.99 -8.68
CA GLY A 121 16.68 -16.43 -9.60
C GLY A 121 16.19 -17.41 -10.64
N THR A 122 17.09 -18.20 -11.24
CA THR A 122 16.75 -19.22 -12.24
C THR A 122 15.85 -20.31 -11.64
N TYR A 123 16.16 -20.81 -10.45
CA TYR A 123 15.31 -21.82 -9.78
C TYR A 123 13.93 -21.29 -9.44
N LEU A 124 13.83 -20.03 -9.01
CA LEU A 124 12.53 -19.39 -8.72
C LEU A 124 11.72 -19.20 -10.01
N LEU A 125 12.34 -18.83 -11.11
CA LEU A 125 11.70 -18.71 -12.42
C LEU A 125 11.17 -20.07 -12.91
N ILE A 126 11.97 -21.13 -12.82
CA ILE A 126 11.55 -22.51 -13.15
C ILE A 126 10.37 -22.91 -12.25
N GLY A 127 10.45 -22.65 -10.94
CA GLY A 127 9.35 -22.90 -10.00
C GLY A 127 8.07 -22.16 -10.38
N LEU A 128 8.19 -20.89 -10.78
CA LEU A 128 7.07 -20.07 -11.24
C LEU A 128 6.37 -20.72 -12.46
N PHE A 129 7.12 -21.19 -13.45
CA PHE A 129 6.56 -21.87 -14.62
C PHE A 129 5.92 -23.21 -14.26
N ILE A 130 6.56 -24.02 -13.42
CA ILE A 130 6.02 -25.32 -12.99
C ILE A 130 4.70 -25.15 -12.26
N PHE A 131 4.64 -24.25 -11.26
CA PHE A 131 3.42 -24.01 -10.50
C PHE A 131 2.33 -23.35 -11.35
N SER A 132 2.67 -22.44 -12.27
CA SER A 132 1.71 -21.86 -13.20
C SER A 132 1.07 -22.92 -14.08
N PHE A 133 1.90 -23.82 -14.68
CA PHE A 133 1.41 -24.93 -15.47
C PHE A 133 0.53 -25.87 -14.65
N LEU A 134 0.94 -26.23 -13.44
CA LEU A 134 0.19 -27.10 -12.53
C LEU A 134 -1.17 -26.50 -12.21
N PHE A 135 -1.24 -25.20 -11.88
CA PHE A 135 -2.52 -24.54 -11.56
C PHE A 135 -3.44 -24.45 -12.77
N ILE A 136 -2.91 -24.13 -13.94
CA ILE A 136 -3.68 -24.13 -15.19
C ILE A 136 -4.21 -25.54 -15.49
N PHE A 137 -3.37 -26.56 -15.38
CA PHE A 137 -3.76 -27.96 -15.61
C PHE A 137 -4.88 -28.40 -14.65
N ILE A 138 -4.74 -28.11 -13.35
CA ILE A 138 -5.76 -28.43 -12.35
C ILE A 138 -7.05 -27.66 -12.63
N GLY A 139 -6.95 -26.39 -13.04
CA GLY A 139 -8.08 -25.55 -13.41
C GLY A 139 -8.86 -26.14 -14.57
N ILE A 140 -8.18 -26.50 -15.66
CA ILE A 140 -8.81 -27.11 -16.85
C ILE A 140 -9.45 -28.45 -16.50
N ARG A 141 -8.76 -29.31 -15.75
CA ARG A 141 -9.27 -30.60 -15.32
C ARG A 141 -10.58 -30.51 -14.52
N ASN A 142 -10.76 -29.41 -13.78
CA ASN A 142 -11.92 -29.22 -12.90
C ASN A 142 -12.92 -28.20 -13.43
N ILE A 143 -12.95 -27.94 -14.74
CA ILE A 143 -13.82 -26.93 -15.35
C ILE A 143 -15.30 -27.18 -15.06
N GLU A 144 -15.72 -28.44 -14.99
CA GLU A 144 -17.11 -28.79 -14.67
C GLU A 144 -17.49 -28.41 -13.22
N TYR A 145 -16.57 -28.54 -12.28
CA TYR A 145 -16.79 -28.05 -10.91
C TYR A 145 -16.99 -26.54 -10.88
N PHE A 146 -16.22 -25.83 -11.65
CA PHE A 146 -16.33 -24.38 -11.70
C PHE A 146 -17.65 -23.90 -12.30
N LYS A 147 -18.26 -24.69 -13.18
CA LYS A 147 -19.60 -24.40 -13.72
C LYS A 147 -20.73 -24.52 -12.68
N THR A 148 -20.47 -25.15 -11.53
CA THR A 148 -21.44 -25.22 -10.42
C THR A 148 -21.57 -23.91 -9.64
N SER A 149 -20.74 -22.89 -9.93
CA SER A 149 -20.83 -21.59 -9.29
C SER A 149 -22.19 -20.92 -9.59
N ASN A 150 -22.88 -20.52 -8.55
CA ASN A 150 -24.09 -19.73 -8.68
C ASN A 150 -23.79 -18.38 -9.32
N LYS A 151 -24.75 -17.85 -10.05
CA LYS A 151 -24.66 -16.48 -10.57
C LYS A 151 -24.91 -15.48 -9.45
N VAL A 152 -24.24 -14.32 -9.54
CA VAL A 152 -24.53 -13.19 -8.66
C VAL A 152 -25.85 -12.57 -9.14
N GLU A 153 -26.93 -12.84 -8.43
CA GLU A 153 -28.28 -12.41 -8.84
C GLU A 153 -28.47 -10.90 -8.68
N ASN A 154 -27.78 -10.31 -7.69
CA ASN A 154 -28.02 -8.94 -7.30
C ASN A 154 -26.72 -8.11 -7.31
N LEU A 155 -26.50 -7.37 -8.40
CA LEU A 155 -25.34 -6.50 -8.56
C LEU A 155 -25.35 -5.27 -7.64
N LEU A 156 -26.52 -4.81 -7.21
CA LEU A 156 -26.66 -3.71 -6.24
C LEU A 156 -26.79 -4.21 -4.78
N GLY A 157 -26.67 -5.53 -4.59
CA GLY A 157 -26.61 -6.17 -3.28
C GLY A 157 -25.17 -6.34 -2.78
N ARG A 158 -25.04 -6.93 -1.60
CA ARG A 158 -23.76 -7.16 -0.95
C ARG A 158 -22.75 -7.94 -1.80
N SER A 159 -23.22 -8.96 -2.51
CA SER A 159 -22.37 -9.80 -3.36
C SER A 159 -21.85 -9.03 -4.57
N GLY A 160 -22.68 -8.17 -5.19
CA GLY A 160 -22.24 -7.30 -6.28
C GLY A 160 -21.17 -6.31 -5.85
N PHE A 161 -21.27 -5.74 -4.64
CA PHE A 161 -20.21 -4.86 -4.11
C PHE A 161 -18.90 -5.62 -3.86
N PHE A 162 -18.96 -6.90 -3.45
CA PHE A 162 -17.75 -7.71 -3.36
C PHE A 162 -17.16 -8.02 -4.73
N VAL A 163 -17.99 -8.25 -5.76
CA VAL A 163 -17.51 -8.40 -7.15
C VAL A 163 -16.82 -7.12 -7.63
N ALA A 164 -17.46 -5.96 -7.44
CA ALA A 164 -16.86 -4.67 -7.82
C ALA A 164 -15.53 -4.43 -7.10
N ASN A 165 -15.48 -4.69 -5.79
CA ASN A 165 -14.24 -4.60 -5.01
C ASN A 165 -13.14 -5.53 -5.55
N ASN A 166 -13.47 -6.76 -5.92
CA ASN A 166 -12.52 -7.71 -6.49
C ASN A 166 -11.98 -7.25 -7.84
N ILE A 167 -12.84 -6.72 -8.70
CA ILE A 167 -12.44 -6.18 -9.99
C ILE A 167 -11.44 -5.03 -9.79
N VAL A 168 -11.75 -4.10 -8.88
CA VAL A 168 -10.88 -2.94 -8.63
C VAL A 168 -9.54 -3.35 -8.03
N LEU A 169 -9.53 -4.24 -7.02
CA LEU A 169 -8.30 -4.73 -6.41
C LEU A 169 -7.44 -5.54 -7.38
N SER A 170 -8.07 -6.39 -8.21
CA SER A 170 -7.34 -7.18 -9.22
C SER A 170 -6.82 -6.31 -10.35
N ALA A 171 -7.57 -5.29 -10.77
CA ALA A 171 -7.09 -4.29 -11.74
C ALA A 171 -5.91 -3.50 -11.18
N SER A 172 -5.95 -3.11 -9.90
CA SER A 172 -4.82 -2.47 -9.22
C SER A 172 -3.59 -3.38 -9.20
N ALA A 173 -3.75 -4.67 -8.86
CA ALA A 173 -2.66 -5.64 -8.88
C ALA A 173 -2.07 -5.81 -10.29
N LEU A 174 -2.91 -5.82 -11.32
CA LEU A 174 -2.46 -5.91 -12.72
C LEU A 174 -1.70 -4.66 -13.17
N ILE A 175 -2.17 -3.46 -12.81
CA ILE A 175 -1.48 -2.20 -13.11
C ILE A 175 -0.09 -2.19 -12.47
N VAL A 176 0.00 -2.56 -11.18
CA VAL A 176 1.28 -2.64 -10.47
C VAL A 176 2.21 -3.68 -11.12
N LEU A 177 1.68 -4.85 -11.48
CA LEU A 177 2.44 -5.89 -12.17
C LEU A 177 2.98 -5.38 -13.52
N ILE A 178 2.12 -4.80 -14.37
CA ILE A 178 2.53 -4.28 -15.69
C ILE A 178 3.61 -3.21 -15.52
N GLY A 179 3.40 -2.23 -14.62
CA GLY A 179 4.39 -1.18 -14.39
C GLY A 179 5.74 -1.71 -13.87
N THR A 180 5.72 -2.84 -13.15
CA THR A 180 6.95 -3.46 -12.62
C THR A 180 7.68 -4.31 -13.67
N ILE A 181 6.96 -5.05 -14.52
CA ILE A 181 7.60 -5.93 -15.50
C ILE A 181 7.91 -5.23 -16.83
N TYR A 182 7.22 -4.14 -17.16
CA TYR A 182 7.40 -3.41 -18.42
C TYR A 182 8.87 -2.97 -18.67
N PRO A 183 9.60 -2.43 -17.68
CA PRO A 183 11.01 -2.10 -17.83
C PRO A 183 11.88 -3.28 -18.26
N ILE A 184 11.64 -4.49 -17.74
CA ILE A 184 12.39 -5.71 -18.09
C ILE A 184 12.21 -6.03 -19.57
N PHE A 185 10.98 -6.00 -20.06
CA PHE A 185 10.70 -6.24 -21.48
C PHE A 185 11.29 -5.16 -22.35
N TYR A 186 11.14 -3.89 -21.97
CA TYR A 186 11.67 -2.78 -22.73
C TYR A 186 13.20 -2.85 -22.88
N GLU A 187 13.92 -3.13 -21.79
CA GLU A 187 15.37 -3.30 -21.80
C GLU A 187 15.80 -4.50 -22.66
N SER A 188 15.07 -5.62 -22.56
CA SER A 188 15.36 -6.83 -23.35
C SER A 188 15.21 -6.63 -24.86
N PHE A 189 14.24 -5.81 -25.30
CA PHE A 189 13.99 -5.59 -26.72
C PHE A 189 14.78 -4.41 -27.30
N PHE A 190 14.99 -3.36 -26.51
CA PHE A 190 15.57 -2.10 -27.00
C PHE A 190 16.97 -1.83 -26.47
N SER A 191 17.51 -2.67 -25.58
CA SER A 191 18.83 -2.49 -24.92
C SER A 191 19.00 -1.09 -24.30
N ARG A 192 17.89 -0.50 -23.81
CA ARG A 192 17.85 0.80 -23.16
C ARG A 192 17.13 0.67 -21.83
N GLN A 193 17.71 1.24 -20.79
CA GLN A 193 17.06 1.28 -19.48
C GLN A 193 15.86 2.22 -19.50
N LEU A 194 14.76 1.76 -18.92
CA LEU A 194 13.54 2.52 -18.71
C LEU A 194 13.12 2.38 -17.24
N THR A 195 12.73 3.49 -16.64
CA THR A 195 12.10 3.47 -15.32
C THR A 195 10.67 3.99 -15.42
N ILE A 196 9.73 3.28 -14.82
CA ILE A 196 8.35 3.74 -14.71
C ILE A 196 8.25 4.65 -13.49
N GLY A 197 8.03 5.93 -13.74
CA GLY A 197 7.92 6.94 -12.69
C GLY A 197 6.62 6.86 -11.89
N ARG A 198 6.61 7.50 -10.72
CA ARG A 198 5.48 7.60 -9.80
C ARG A 198 4.18 8.03 -10.47
N SER A 199 4.24 8.97 -11.44
CA SER A 199 3.07 9.50 -12.14
C SER A 199 2.21 8.42 -12.82
N PHE A 200 2.83 7.35 -13.34
CA PHE A 200 2.10 6.23 -13.95
C PHE A 200 1.16 5.57 -12.93
N TYR A 201 1.67 5.27 -11.76
CA TYR A 201 0.90 4.61 -10.71
C TYR A 201 -0.14 5.54 -10.10
N ASP A 202 0.23 6.79 -9.82
CA ASP A 202 -0.67 7.77 -9.19
C ASP A 202 -1.89 8.06 -10.07
N ILE A 203 -1.71 8.17 -11.40
CA ILE A 203 -2.80 8.41 -12.36
C ILE A 203 -3.74 7.19 -12.46
N LEU A 204 -3.22 5.97 -12.41
CA LEU A 204 -4.02 4.77 -12.60
C LEU A 204 -4.61 4.23 -11.28
N ILE A 205 -3.84 4.24 -10.20
CA ILE A 205 -4.26 3.69 -8.90
C ILE A 205 -5.12 4.70 -8.11
N GLY A 206 -4.86 6.00 -8.25
CA GLY A 206 -5.61 7.04 -7.52
C GLY A 206 -7.13 6.95 -7.72
N PRO A 207 -7.66 6.91 -8.95
CA PRO A 207 -9.09 6.72 -9.20
C PRO A 207 -9.64 5.39 -8.67
N LEU A 208 -8.86 4.31 -8.73
CA LEU A 208 -9.27 3.01 -8.19
C LEU A 208 -9.38 3.04 -6.66
N LEU A 209 -8.46 3.74 -5.98
CA LEU A 209 -8.55 3.97 -4.55
C LEU A 209 -9.81 4.75 -4.17
N LEU A 210 -10.15 5.79 -4.93
CA LEU A 210 -11.40 6.54 -4.74
C LEU A 210 -12.62 5.61 -4.85
N ILE A 211 -12.68 4.79 -5.88
CA ILE A 211 -13.77 3.80 -6.06
C ILE A 211 -13.83 2.84 -4.86
N LEU A 212 -12.68 2.33 -4.37
CA LEU A 212 -12.63 1.45 -3.20
C LEU A 212 -13.20 2.12 -1.95
N VAL A 213 -12.86 3.39 -1.70
CA VAL A 213 -13.41 4.15 -0.56
C VAL A 213 -14.93 4.20 -0.63
N TYR A 214 -15.51 4.53 -1.80
CA TYR A 214 -16.97 4.57 -1.95
C TYR A 214 -17.62 3.19 -1.88
N LEU A 215 -17.00 2.15 -2.41
CA LEU A 215 -17.48 0.78 -2.24
C LEU A 215 -17.51 0.38 -0.76
N MET A 216 -16.51 0.75 0.03
CA MET A 216 -16.51 0.53 1.48
C MET A 216 -17.67 1.27 2.16
N ILE A 217 -17.90 2.54 1.82
CA ILE A 217 -19.00 3.34 2.38
C ILE A 217 -20.35 2.70 2.10
N PHE A 218 -20.65 2.39 0.86
CA PHE A 218 -21.93 1.80 0.48
C PHE A 218 -22.15 0.41 1.08
N SER A 219 -21.07 -0.40 1.19
CA SER A 219 -21.16 -1.75 1.75
C SER A 219 -21.51 -1.78 3.25
N THR A 220 -21.40 -0.67 3.98
CA THR A 220 -21.60 -0.64 5.44
C THR A 220 -23.03 -0.93 5.87
N LYS A 221 -24.03 -0.65 5.04
CA LYS A 221 -25.46 -0.78 5.37
C LYS A 221 -26.23 -1.69 4.40
N ILE A 222 -25.55 -2.26 3.42
CA ILE A 222 -26.24 -3.13 2.45
C ILE A 222 -26.62 -4.43 3.12
N SER A 223 -27.95 -4.67 3.17
CA SER A 223 -28.52 -5.97 3.49
C SER A 223 -28.42 -6.90 2.26
N ARG A 224 -29.00 -8.08 2.34
CA ARG A 224 -29.12 -9.02 1.19
C ARG A 224 -30.01 -8.47 0.04
N VAL A 225 -30.74 -7.40 0.31
CA VAL A 225 -31.65 -6.71 -0.61
C VAL A 225 -30.92 -5.60 -1.34
N ASN A 226 -31.42 -5.17 -2.49
CA ASN A 226 -30.88 -4.06 -3.29
C ASN A 226 -30.62 -2.80 -2.46
N LEU A 227 -29.54 -2.09 -2.81
CA LEU A 227 -29.29 -0.76 -2.29
C LEU A 227 -30.41 0.18 -2.77
N ASP A 228 -31.26 0.61 -1.84
CA ASP A 228 -32.11 1.77 -2.08
C ASP A 228 -31.33 3.04 -1.67
N LEU A 229 -30.85 3.75 -2.69
CA LEU A 229 -30.02 4.95 -2.51
C LEU A 229 -30.76 6.02 -1.70
N LYS A 230 -32.08 6.18 -1.90
CA LYS A 230 -32.89 7.16 -1.18
C LYS A 230 -32.93 6.84 0.33
N THR A 231 -33.25 5.61 0.67
CA THR A 231 -33.26 5.15 2.08
C THR A 231 -31.86 5.20 2.70
N TRP A 232 -30.82 4.92 1.91
CA TRP A 232 -29.44 5.04 2.37
C TRP A 232 -29.08 6.51 2.69
N LEU A 233 -29.36 7.45 1.78
CA LEU A 233 -29.08 8.88 1.96
C LEU A 233 -29.82 9.43 3.17
N ILE A 234 -31.12 9.16 3.32
CA ILE A 234 -31.90 9.59 4.49
C ILE A 234 -31.31 9.00 5.78
N GLY A 235 -30.90 7.75 5.74
CA GLY A 235 -30.36 7.05 6.91
C GLY A 235 -28.98 7.52 7.38
N TYR A 236 -28.23 8.22 6.52
CA TYR A 236 -26.92 8.80 6.82
C TYR A 236 -26.84 10.31 6.63
N GLN A 237 -27.98 11.01 6.60
CA GLN A 237 -28.04 12.43 6.33
C GLN A 237 -27.15 13.26 7.29
N ASN A 238 -27.16 12.93 8.59
CA ASN A 238 -26.33 13.63 9.57
C ASN A 238 -24.82 13.40 9.30
N GLU A 239 -24.43 12.16 9.02
CA GLU A 239 -23.04 11.81 8.71
C GLU A 239 -22.58 12.48 7.42
N LEU A 240 -23.45 12.55 6.42
CA LEU A 240 -23.19 13.25 5.16
C LEU A 240 -22.97 14.74 5.38
N ASN A 241 -23.85 15.40 6.15
CA ASN A 241 -23.73 16.82 6.46
C ASN A 241 -22.45 17.14 7.26
N VAL A 242 -22.16 16.34 8.30
CA VAL A 242 -20.94 16.50 9.10
C VAL A 242 -19.69 16.26 8.27
N SER A 243 -19.69 15.22 7.43
CA SER A 243 -18.56 14.92 6.55
C SER A 243 -18.34 16.03 5.52
N LEU A 244 -19.41 16.58 4.97
CA LEU A 244 -19.33 17.69 4.02
C LEU A 244 -18.72 18.93 4.68
N LEU A 245 -19.20 19.28 5.88
CA LEU A 245 -18.67 20.41 6.63
C LEU A 245 -17.17 20.24 6.94
N ILE A 246 -16.78 19.09 7.49
CA ILE A 246 -15.37 18.78 7.80
C ILE A 246 -14.53 18.82 6.51
N SER A 247 -15.03 18.27 5.42
CA SER A 247 -14.29 18.24 4.15
C SER A 247 -14.10 19.63 3.55
N ILE A 248 -15.09 20.50 3.68
CA ILE A 248 -14.98 21.90 3.29
C ILE A 248 -13.88 22.59 4.14
N ILE A 249 -13.96 22.43 5.47
CA ILE A 249 -12.96 23.01 6.39
C ILE A 249 -11.54 22.51 6.02
N LEU A 250 -11.35 21.18 5.86
CA LEU A 250 -10.05 20.61 5.50
C LEU A 250 -9.57 21.11 4.14
N THR A 251 -10.46 21.20 3.14
CA THR A 251 -10.10 21.70 1.82
C THR A 251 -9.61 23.13 1.84
N PHE A 252 -10.30 24.00 2.60
CA PHE A 252 -9.88 25.41 2.75
C PHE A 252 -8.64 25.57 3.62
N TYR A 253 -8.56 24.89 4.75
CA TYR A 253 -7.43 24.97 5.67
C TYR A 253 -6.13 24.52 5.00
N PHE A 254 -6.17 23.37 4.33
CA PHE A 254 -5.00 22.82 3.59
C PHE A 254 -4.89 23.33 2.17
N ARG A 255 -5.70 24.27 1.70
CA ARG A 255 -5.70 24.77 0.31
C ARG A 255 -5.66 23.63 -0.72
N ALA A 256 -6.34 22.52 -0.43
CA ALA A 256 -6.32 21.33 -1.26
C ALA A 256 -6.97 21.60 -2.62
N SER A 257 -6.39 21.03 -3.69
CA SER A 257 -6.98 21.13 -5.03
C SER A 257 -8.38 20.53 -5.06
N TYR A 258 -9.30 21.18 -5.77
CA TYR A 258 -10.67 20.71 -5.98
C TYR A 258 -10.77 19.27 -6.50
N LYS A 259 -9.72 18.77 -7.18
CA LYS A 259 -9.64 17.40 -7.70
C LYS A 259 -9.71 16.36 -6.58
N PHE A 260 -9.31 16.70 -5.36
CA PHE A 260 -9.28 15.79 -4.22
C PHE A 260 -10.48 15.90 -3.28
N VAL A 261 -11.40 16.87 -3.52
CA VAL A 261 -12.57 17.11 -2.66
C VAL A 261 -13.41 15.85 -2.47
N LEU A 262 -13.66 15.09 -3.55
CA LEU A 262 -14.43 13.84 -3.47
C LEU A 262 -13.70 12.77 -2.63
N THR A 263 -12.37 12.71 -2.70
CA THR A 263 -11.60 11.72 -1.93
C THR A 263 -11.56 12.12 -0.46
N ILE A 264 -11.40 13.41 -0.14
CA ILE A 264 -11.46 13.94 1.23
C ILE A 264 -12.85 13.63 1.81
N PHE A 265 -13.90 13.99 1.11
CA PHE A 265 -15.27 13.75 1.53
C PHE A 265 -15.55 12.26 1.75
N GLY A 266 -15.18 11.39 0.81
CA GLY A 266 -15.35 9.95 0.94
C GLY A 266 -14.58 9.40 2.14
N SER A 267 -13.32 9.79 2.33
CA SER A 267 -12.50 9.30 3.44
C SER A 267 -13.03 9.73 4.80
N VAL A 268 -13.42 11.01 4.95
CA VAL A 268 -14.04 11.53 6.18
C VAL A 268 -15.36 10.82 6.47
N LEU A 269 -16.21 10.66 5.45
CA LEU A 269 -17.49 9.96 5.57
C LEU A 269 -17.30 8.50 5.99
N LEU A 270 -16.33 7.81 5.42
CA LEU A 270 -15.99 6.43 5.77
C LEU A 270 -15.60 6.33 7.26
N VAL A 271 -14.71 7.21 7.72
CA VAL A 271 -14.25 7.24 9.11
C VAL A 271 -15.44 7.51 10.07
N ILE A 272 -16.31 8.46 9.76
CA ILE A 272 -17.47 8.80 10.61
C ILE A 272 -18.46 7.64 10.66
N ILE A 273 -18.81 7.04 9.52
CA ILE A 273 -19.77 5.92 9.47
C ILE A 273 -19.23 4.71 10.24
N ILE A 274 -17.97 4.36 10.00
CA ILE A 274 -17.36 3.22 10.68
C ILE A 274 -17.19 3.49 12.16
N GLY A 275 -16.73 4.67 12.56
CA GLY A 275 -16.62 5.09 13.95
C GLY A 275 -17.96 4.96 14.69
N LYS A 276 -19.05 5.46 14.08
CA LYS A 276 -20.41 5.30 14.61
C LYS A 276 -20.82 3.83 14.77
N ASN A 277 -20.52 2.99 13.77
CA ASN A 277 -20.82 1.56 13.83
C ASN A 277 -20.04 0.84 14.93
N ILE A 278 -18.76 1.19 15.10
CA ILE A 278 -17.91 0.68 16.18
C ILE A 278 -18.51 1.06 17.55
N VAL A 279 -18.79 2.34 17.79
CA VAL A 279 -19.34 2.83 19.06
C VAL A 279 -20.70 2.20 19.37
N LYS A 280 -21.59 2.12 18.37
CA LYS A 280 -22.94 1.52 18.54
C LYS A 280 -22.87 0.05 18.92
N ARG A 281 -21.92 -0.71 18.38
CA ARG A 281 -21.83 -2.14 18.61
C ARG A 281 -20.96 -2.50 19.81
N TYR A 282 -19.96 -1.69 20.15
CA TYR A 282 -19.11 -1.88 21.32
C TYR A 282 -19.90 -2.02 22.61
N LYS A 283 -20.98 -1.24 22.76
CA LYS A 283 -21.90 -1.30 23.92
C LYS A 283 -22.70 -2.62 24.00
N LYS A 284 -22.75 -3.42 22.94
CA LYS A 284 -23.60 -4.60 22.82
C LYS A 284 -22.87 -5.93 22.70
N THR A 285 -21.62 -5.95 22.26
CA THR A 285 -20.88 -7.17 21.95
C THR A 285 -19.39 -7.04 22.29
N LYS A 286 -18.74 -8.19 22.62
CA LYS A 286 -17.28 -8.23 22.78
C LYS A 286 -16.57 -7.92 21.46
N LEU A 287 -15.38 -7.31 21.54
CA LEU A 287 -14.51 -6.98 20.41
C LEU A 287 -13.86 -8.24 19.81
N GLN A 288 -14.67 -9.15 19.25
CA GLN A 288 -14.17 -10.41 18.69
C GLN A 288 -14.81 -10.74 17.34
N GLY A 289 -14.00 -11.37 16.48
CA GLY A 289 -14.45 -11.96 15.22
C GLY A 289 -14.34 -11.06 13.99
N SER A 290 -14.67 -11.65 12.84
CA SER A 290 -14.44 -11.04 11.51
C SER A 290 -15.13 -9.69 11.28
N TYR A 291 -16.22 -9.42 11.99
CA TYR A 291 -16.89 -8.12 11.93
C TYR A 291 -15.97 -7.00 12.43
N TRP A 292 -15.40 -7.18 13.63
CA TRP A 292 -14.52 -6.18 14.24
C TRP A 292 -13.24 -5.98 13.44
N THR A 293 -12.64 -7.08 12.97
CA THR A 293 -11.47 -7.00 12.08
C THR A 293 -11.78 -6.14 10.85
N GLY A 294 -12.92 -6.37 10.18
CA GLY A 294 -13.32 -5.58 9.03
C GLY A 294 -13.55 -4.10 9.36
N GLN A 295 -14.26 -3.80 10.47
CA GLN A 295 -14.51 -2.40 10.85
C GLN A 295 -13.21 -1.65 11.18
N ILE A 296 -12.31 -2.27 11.95
CA ILE A 296 -11.05 -1.64 12.36
C ILE A 296 -10.11 -1.48 11.15
N SER A 297 -10.01 -2.50 10.27
CA SER A 297 -9.21 -2.36 9.04
C SER A 297 -9.72 -1.25 8.14
N HIS A 298 -11.03 -1.17 7.90
CA HIS A 298 -11.60 -0.13 7.06
C HIS A 298 -11.49 1.26 7.70
N LEU A 299 -11.57 1.37 9.03
CA LEU A 299 -11.29 2.62 9.75
C LEU A 299 -9.84 3.06 9.49
N GLY A 300 -8.89 2.13 9.63
CA GLY A 300 -7.49 2.39 9.35
C GLY A 300 -7.24 2.85 7.90
N ILE A 301 -7.88 2.20 6.92
CA ILE A 301 -7.80 2.62 5.51
C ILE A 301 -8.41 4.02 5.30
N GLY A 302 -9.53 4.35 5.94
CA GLY A 302 -10.11 5.70 5.88
C GLY A 302 -9.17 6.77 6.43
N ILE A 303 -8.52 6.51 7.57
CA ILE A 303 -7.52 7.41 8.17
C ILE A 303 -6.27 7.50 7.26
N PHE A 304 -5.78 6.37 6.76
CA PHE A 304 -4.66 6.31 5.80
C PHE A 304 -4.91 7.18 4.57
N THR A 305 -6.12 7.09 3.97
CA THR A 305 -6.46 7.88 2.78
C THR A 305 -6.53 9.39 3.08
N ILE A 306 -6.92 9.81 4.28
CA ILE A 306 -6.83 11.22 4.69
C ILE A 306 -5.37 11.67 4.71
N GLY A 307 -4.48 10.93 5.39
CA GLY A 307 -3.06 11.24 5.43
C GLY A 307 -2.41 11.26 4.03
N LEU A 308 -2.79 10.29 3.18
CA LEU A 308 -2.34 10.21 1.79
C LEU A 308 -2.71 11.47 0.99
N ILE A 309 -3.94 11.93 1.09
CA ILE A 309 -4.41 13.12 0.37
C ILE A 309 -3.69 14.36 0.86
N LEU A 310 -3.53 14.52 2.18
CA LEU A 310 -2.76 15.62 2.75
C LEU A 310 -1.33 15.62 2.22
N ASN A 311 -0.69 14.45 2.17
CA ASN A 311 0.65 14.33 1.62
C ASN A 311 0.72 14.73 0.15
N VAL A 312 -0.17 14.21 -0.70
CA VAL A 312 -0.17 14.49 -2.15
C VAL A 312 -0.50 15.96 -2.46
N THR A 313 -1.34 16.60 -1.64
CA THR A 313 -1.83 17.95 -1.93
C THR A 313 -1.01 19.06 -1.32
N GLN A 314 -0.36 18.81 -0.18
CA GLN A 314 0.32 19.84 0.61
C GLN A 314 1.83 19.73 0.56
N SER A 315 2.39 18.54 0.33
CA SER A 315 3.84 18.37 0.33
C SER A 315 4.49 19.18 -0.81
N PHE A 316 5.54 19.88 -0.47
CA PHE A 316 6.34 20.65 -1.42
C PHE A 316 7.84 20.44 -1.15
N SER A 317 8.66 20.73 -2.14
CA SER A 317 10.11 20.61 -2.00
C SER A 317 10.81 21.79 -2.65
N ASN A 318 11.96 22.15 -2.09
CA ASN A 318 12.86 23.16 -2.62
C ASN A 318 14.29 22.60 -2.67
N GLU A 319 15.02 22.95 -3.70
CA GLU A 319 16.43 22.58 -3.86
C GLU A 319 17.29 23.83 -3.64
N LEU A 320 18.25 23.73 -2.74
CA LEU A 320 19.15 24.83 -2.38
C LEU A 320 20.59 24.37 -2.51
N ILE A 321 21.45 25.22 -3.05
CA ILE A 321 22.91 25.05 -3.00
C ILE A 321 23.41 25.90 -1.84
N ILE A 322 24.05 25.26 -0.89
CA ILE A 322 24.49 25.85 0.36
C ILE A 322 25.97 25.58 0.62
N SER A 323 26.54 26.41 1.44
CA SER A 323 27.86 26.22 2.03
C SER A 323 27.74 25.91 3.52
N THR A 324 28.79 25.37 4.11
CA THR A 324 28.86 25.12 5.56
C THR A 324 28.78 26.43 6.35
N GLY A 325 27.98 26.41 7.42
CA GLY A 325 27.73 27.59 8.25
C GLY A 325 26.56 28.45 7.80
N ASP A 326 25.94 28.11 6.66
CA ASP A 326 24.77 28.84 6.18
C ASP A 326 23.54 28.59 7.08
N ILE A 327 22.74 29.64 7.23
CA ILE A 327 21.39 29.57 7.82
C ILE A 327 20.38 29.49 6.67
N VAL A 328 19.60 28.46 6.67
CA VAL A 328 18.62 28.17 5.61
C VAL A 328 17.20 28.35 6.13
N ASN A 329 16.44 29.25 5.51
CA ASN A 329 15.02 29.42 5.76
C ASN A 329 14.20 28.54 4.79
N PHE A 330 13.40 27.61 5.32
CA PHE A 330 12.50 26.79 4.55
C PHE A 330 11.08 26.83 5.14
N GLY A 331 10.17 27.48 4.44
CA GLY A 331 8.88 27.90 5.01
C GLY A 331 9.09 28.88 6.17
N ASP A 332 8.45 28.59 7.30
CA ASP A 332 8.59 29.39 8.53
C ASP A 332 9.67 28.82 9.49
N LYS A 333 10.50 27.88 9.00
CA LYS A 333 11.52 27.18 9.79
C LYS A 333 12.91 27.62 9.39
N GLU A 334 13.78 27.80 10.39
CA GLU A 334 15.18 28.16 10.22
C GLU A 334 16.07 26.98 10.58
N PHE A 335 16.97 26.60 9.66
CA PHE A 335 17.89 25.47 9.80
C PHE A 335 19.32 25.99 9.78
N ILE A 336 20.17 25.53 10.70
CA ILE A 336 21.59 25.84 10.74
C ILE A 336 22.33 24.61 10.17
N ILE A 337 23.17 24.86 9.17
CA ILE A 337 23.97 23.84 8.53
C ILE A 337 25.35 23.81 9.17
N LEU A 338 25.64 22.74 9.90
CA LEU A 338 26.92 22.58 10.60
C LEU A 338 27.98 21.98 9.68
N PRO A 339 29.28 22.09 10.05
CA PRO A 339 30.36 21.52 9.25
C PRO A 339 30.20 20.02 9.03
N PRO A 340 30.40 19.55 7.79
CA PRO A 340 30.32 18.11 7.50
C PRO A 340 31.51 17.38 8.11
N TYR A 341 31.33 16.10 8.34
CA TYR A 341 32.41 15.19 8.72
C TYR A 341 32.29 13.86 8.01
N GLU A 342 33.43 13.23 7.75
CA GLU A 342 33.49 11.95 7.10
C GLU A 342 33.76 10.84 8.10
N GLU A 343 33.04 9.71 7.93
CA GLU A 343 33.30 8.46 8.61
C GLU A 343 33.70 7.40 7.59
N ILE A 344 34.91 6.86 7.72
CA ILE A 344 35.37 5.76 6.88
C ILE A 344 35.00 4.44 7.57
N LYS A 345 34.07 3.68 6.97
CA LYS A 345 33.68 2.35 7.41
C LYS A 345 34.27 1.29 6.49
N GLU A 346 34.29 0.04 6.93
CA GLU A 346 34.89 -1.06 6.18
C GLU A 346 34.28 -1.21 4.78
N GLU A 347 32.97 -1.10 4.65
CA GLU A 347 32.24 -1.30 3.40
C GLU A 347 31.85 -0.02 2.68
N LYS A 348 31.86 1.15 3.36
CA LYS A 348 31.41 2.42 2.80
C LYS A 348 32.09 3.63 3.44
N ASN A 349 32.17 4.70 2.68
CA ASN A 349 32.44 6.05 3.20
C ASN A 349 31.13 6.76 3.43
N VAL A 350 31.00 7.46 4.55
CA VAL A 350 29.79 8.18 4.94
C VAL A 350 30.12 9.64 5.14
N ILE A 351 29.54 10.50 4.32
CA ILE A 351 29.60 11.95 4.53
C ILE A 351 28.38 12.33 5.36
N ASN A 352 28.61 12.85 6.55
CA ASN A 352 27.58 13.33 7.46
C ASN A 352 27.49 14.84 7.37
N LEU A 353 26.29 15.37 7.15
CA LEU A 353 26.01 16.80 7.24
C LEU A 353 25.03 17.02 8.40
N PRO A 354 25.53 17.50 9.56
CA PRO A 354 24.67 17.81 10.68
C PRO A 354 23.82 19.04 10.36
N ILE A 355 22.54 18.95 10.69
CA ILE A 355 21.55 20.02 10.50
C ILE A 355 20.87 20.23 11.83
N GLU A 356 20.90 21.46 12.32
CA GLU A 356 20.24 21.86 13.55
C GLU A 356 18.91 22.58 13.23
N PHE A 357 17.86 22.16 13.91
CA PHE A 357 16.55 22.79 13.87
C PHE A 357 15.95 22.79 15.27
N GLU A 358 15.66 23.98 15.81
CA GLU A 358 15.26 24.14 17.21
C GLU A 358 16.35 23.52 18.13
N ASP A 359 15.97 22.64 19.04
CA ASP A 359 16.88 21.92 19.95
C ASP A 359 17.27 20.52 19.42
N GLN A 360 17.05 20.23 18.13
CA GLN A 360 17.34 18.92 17.53
C GLN A 360 18.46 19.02 16.49
N GLU A 361 19.49 18.21 16.67
CA GLU A 361 20.53 17.99 15.66
C GLU A 361 20.30 16.63 14.97
N LYS A 362 20.28 16.60 13.63
CA LYS A 362 20.16 15.38 12.83
C LYS A 362 21.08 15.44 11.62
N ASN A 363 21.60 14.27 11.23
CA ASN A 363 22.49 14.14 10.10
C ASN A 363 21.75 13.79 8.82
N ALA A 364 21.87 14.60 7.78
CA ALA A 364 21.65 14.14 6.42
C ALA A 364 22.95 13.47 5.95
N THR A 365 22.87 12.21 5.48
CA THR A 365 24.08 11.44 5.17
C THR A 365 24.13 11.01 3.71
N LEU A 366 25.35 10.91 3.16
CA LEU A 366 25.60 10.33 1.87
C LEU A 366 26.49 9.09 2.04
N ASN A 367 25.95 7.93 1.73
CA ASN A 367 26.65 6.65 1.83
C ASN A 367 27.24 6.27 0.48
N ILE A 368 28.56 6.17 0.37
CA ILE A 368 29.31 5.80 -0.84
C ILE A 368 29.89 4.42 -0.63
N PHE A 369 29.29 3.39 -1.27
CA PHE A 369 29.71 2.01 -1.10
C PHE A 369 30.95 1.67 -1.93
N LYS A 370 31.96 1.02 -1.31
CA LYS A 370 33.24 0.71 -1.95
C LYS A 370 33.14 -0.40 -3.00
N ASN A 371 32.19 -1.32 -2.88
CA ASN A 371 32.05 -2.54 -3.70
C ASN A 371 30.94 -2.48 -4.75
N SER A 372 30.12 -1.46 -4.77
CA SER A 372 29.13 -1.23 -5.82
C SER A 372 29.60 -0.07 -6.69
N SER A 373 29.37 -0.13 -7.98
CA SER A 373 29.74 0.89 -8.99
C SER A 373 29.41 2.33 -8.55
N GLN A 374 30.07 2.82 -7.53
CA GLN A 374 30.02 4.19 -6.95
C GLN A 374 28.62 4.78 -6.76
N GLN A 375 27.62 3.94 -6.48
CA GLN A 375 26.28 4.42 -6.25
C GLN A 375 26.20 5.05 -4.85
N ALA A 376 26.05 6.38 -4.81
CA ALA A 376 25.88 7.11 -3.58
C ALA A 376 24.40 7.09 -3.17
N ILE A 377 24.11 6.61 -1.95
CA ILE A 377 22.75 6.58 -1.38
C ILE A 377 22.64 7.64 -0.29
N SER A 378 21.76 8.62 -0.50
CA SER A 378 21.46 9.63 0.51
C SER A 378 20.48 9.06 1.54
N SER A 379 20.79 9.25 2.83
CA SER A 379 19.83 9.03 3.93
C SER A 379 19.44 10.39 4.51
N PRO A 380 18.15 10.63 4.76
CA PRO A 380 17.65 11.95 5.13
C PRO A 380 17.85 12.30 6.60
N ALA A 381 17.95 13.59 6.89
CA ALA A 381 17.58 14.12 8.21
C ALA A 381 16.06 14.36 8.22
N VAL A 382 15.32 13.74 9.16
CA VAL A 382 13.86 13.86 9.24
C VAL A 382 13.46 14.51 10.55
N PHE A 383 12.96 15.74 10.49
CA PHE A 383 12.43 16.48 11.64
C PHE A 383 10.92 16.29 11.69
N ARG A 384 10.43 15.57 12.70
CA ARG A 384 9.03 15.11 12.79
C ARG A 384 8.18 16.05 13.60
N SER A 385 6.98 16.30 13.08
CA SER A 385 5.89 16.89 13.83
C SER A 385 4.56 16.17 13.58
N ILE A 386 3.50 16.54 14.31
CA ILE A 386 2.16 15.95 14.11
C ILE A 386 1.57 16.36 12.76
N GLU A 387 1.86 17.58 12.32
CA GLU A 387 1.29 18.17 11.11
C GLU A 387 2.07 17.75 9.87
N SER A 388 3.40 17.86 9.94
CA SER A 388 4.29 17.59 8.81
C SER A 388 5.68 17.16 9.27
N ASP A 389 6.38 16.42 8.43
CA ASP A 389 7.79 16.10 8.60
C ASP A 389 8.62 16.97 7.66
N THR A 390 9.62 17.68 8.19
CA THR A 390 10.66 18.29 7.34
C THR A 390 11.73 17.26 7.04
N TYR A 391 11.91 16.97 5.77
CA TYR A 391 12.75 15.91 5.24
C TYR A 391 13.89 16.54 4.42
N VAL A 392 15.14 16.33 4.81
CA VAL A 392 16.29 16.94 4.17
C VAL A 392 17.24 15.87 3.65
N THR A 393 17.52 15.90 2.34
CA THR A 393 18.50 15.02 1.71
C THR A 393 19.66 15.81 1.12
N ILE A 394 20.82 15.15 1.06
CA ILE A 394 22.07 15.74 0.60
C ILE A 394 22.53 15.13 -0.72
N LYS A 395 23.08 15.98 -1.61
CA LYS A 395 23.93 15.59 -2.73
C LYS A 395 25.19 16.46 -2.70
N VAL A 396 26.36 15.86 -2.75
CA VAL A 396 27.62 16.60 -2.83
C VAL A 396 27.81 17.16 -4.24
N ILE A 397 28.18 18.43 -4.36
CA ILE A 397 28.51 19.09 -5.64
C ILE A 397 30.01 19.29 -5.74
N ASP A 398 30.61 19.77 -4.65
CA ASP A 398 32.02 20.09 -4.52
C ASP A 398 32.43 20.00 -3.05
N ASP A 399 33.72 20.07 -2.70
CA ASP A 399 34.21 19.83 -1.33
C ASP A 399 33.52 20.71 -0.26
N ASP A 400 33.13 21.94 -0.60
CA ASP A 400 32.45 22.87 0.33
C ASP A 400 31.02 23.24 -0.07
N LYS A 401 30.48 22.64 -1.14
CA LYS A 401 29.16 22.97 -1.65
C LYS A 401 28.28 21.73 -1.68
N PHE A 402 27.13 21.85 -1.04
CA PHE A 402 26.13 20.81 -0.96
C PHE A 402 24.83 21.26 -1.64
N LYS A 403 24.26 20.38 -2.44
CA LYS A 403 22.88 20.52 -2.89
C LYS A 403 21.98 19.82 -1.88
N LEU A 404 21.18 20.58 -1.15
CA LEU A 404 20.16 20.06 -0.25
C LEU A 404 18.79 20.10 -0.92
N ILE A 405 18.02 19.05 -0.70
CA ILE A 405 16.62 19.00 -1.07
C ILE A 405 15.82 18.98 0.23
N PHE A 406 15.21 20.11 0.54
CA PHE A 406 14.25 20.24 1.62
C PHE A 406 12.87 19.84 1.10
N ARG A 407 12.16 19.02 1.86
CA ARG A 407 10.80 18.64 1.55
C ARG A 407 9.94 18.68 2.80
N GLU A 408 8.79 19.33 2.72
CA GLU A 408 7.78 19.30 3.76
C GLU A 408 6.74 18.24 3.39
N ASN A 409 6.62 17.19 4.22
CA ASN A 409 5.73 16.07 4.01
C ASN A 409 4.55 16.13 4.99
N TYR A 410 3.41 16.65 4.54
CA TYR A 410 2.21 16.76 5.36
C TYR A 410 1.49 15.41 5.51
N GLY A 411 0.80 15.24 6.64
CA GLY A 411 -0.09 14.10 6.86
C GLY A 411 0.59 12.74 7.07
N ILE A 412 1.91 12.68 7.16
CA ILE A 412 2.69 11.44 7.33
C ILE A 412 2.31 10.72 8.63
N PHE A 413 2.17 11.46 9.75
CA PHE A 413 1.71 10.89 11.01
C PHE A 413 0.34 10.22 10.88
N ILE A 414 -0.61 10.87 10.21
CA ILE A 414 -1.97 10.34 9.99
C ILE A 414 -1.93 9.09 9.10
N LEU A 415 -1.07 9.08 8.09
CA LEU A 415 -0.85 7.94 7.20
C LEU A 415 -0.37 6.71 7.99
N TRP A 416 0.68 6.86 8.82
CA TRP A 416 1.21 5.78 9.65
C TRP A 416 0.19 5.31 10.69
N LEU A 417 -0.55 6.23 11.31
CA LEU A 417 -1.62 5.90 12.24
C LEU A 417 -2.69 5.02 11.58
N GLY A 418 -3.11 5.36 10.35
CA GLY A 418 -4.08 4.57 9.59
C GLY A 418 -3.59 3.16 9.28
N LEU A 419 -2.35 3.02 8.82
CA LEU A 419 -1.72 1.71 8.56
C LEU A 419 -1.55 0.90 9.85
N GLY A 420 -1.15 1.53 10.94
CA GLY A 420 -1.02 0.91 12.26
C GLY A 420 -2.36 0.35 12.77
N ILE A 421 -3.44 1.13 12.68
CA ILE A 421 -4.79 0.70 13.05
C ILE A 421 -5.25 -0.46 12.15
N SER A 422 -5.02 -0.38 10.84
CA SER A 422 -5.38 -1.45 9.91
C SER A 422 -4.61 -2.74 10.23
N SER A 423 -3.32 -2.65 10.48
CA SER A 423 -2.47 -3.78 10.89
C SER A 423 -2.92 -4.38 12.21
N ALA A 424 -3.22 -3.56 13.23
CA ALA A 424 -3.66 -4.01 14.55
C ALA A 424 -5.04 -4.67 14.56
N SER A 425 -5.82 -4.56 13.49
CA SER A 425 -7.17 -5.13 13.38
C SER A 425 -7.22 -6.64 13.63
N PHE A 426 -6.11 -7.36 13.38
CA PHE A 426 -6.01 -8.81 13.59
C PHE A 426 -6.14 -9.23 15.05
N LEU A 427 -5.78 -8.37 16.01
CA LEU A 427 -5.88 -8.66 17.45
C LEU A 427 -7.29 -9.06 17.88
N THR A 428 -8.30 -8.62 17.11
CA THR A 428 -9.69 -9.01 17.35
C THR A 428 -9.99 -10.48 17.02
N ARG A 429 -9.12 -11.17 16.26
CA ARG A 429 -9.25 -12.60 15.96
C ARG A 429 -8.40 -13.52 16.82
N MET A 430 -7.35 -13.02 17.45
CA MET A 430 -6.45 -13.85 18.27
C MET A 430 -7.06 -14.30 19.61
N ARG A 431 -8.10 -13.59 20.08
CA ARG A 431 -8.82 -13.95 21.30
C ARG A 431 -9.92 -14.97 20.99
N LYS A 432 -9.58 -16.23 20.84
CA LYS A 432 -10.49 -17.38 20.95
C LYS A 432 -10.18 -18.17 22.18
#